data_d26fbe3c8d0a0bcb9439776e767080e6
#
_entry.id   d26fbe3c8d0a0bcb9439776e767080e6
#
_cell.length_a   1.000
_cell.length_b   1.000
_cell.length_c   1.000
_cell.angle_alpha   90.00
_cell.angle_beta   90.00
_cell.angle_gamma   90.00
#
_symmetry.space_group_name_H-M   'P 1'
#
loop_
_entity.id
_entity.type
_entity.pdbx_description
1 polymer ?
#
loop_
_entity_poly.entity_id
_entity_poly.type
_entity_poly.pdbx_seq_one_letter_code
_entity_poly.pdbx_strand_id
1 'polypeptide(L)'
;GFKSRHPDNIFLLMSYFVYILQSLKDHKYYIGSSADVHKRLDYHNAGKQRSTKYRTPFKLIYFEECISKIEALNREKQIKGFKGGEAFKKLINNY
;
A
#
# COMPACT_ATOMS: atom_id res chain seq x y z
N GLY A 1 -24.89 0.30 7.71
CA GLY A 1 -24.67 0.18 7.37
C GLY A 1 -24.21 0.31 6.83
N PHE A 2 -24.10 0.57 7.15
CA PHE A 2 -23.64 0.46 6.70
C PHE A 2 -23.99 -0.26 6.36
N LYS A 3 -24.40 -0.43 6.42
CA LYS A 3 -24.64 -1.21 6.25
C LYS A 3 -24.80 -1.80 5.48
N SER A 4 -25.03 -1.82 5.25
CA SER A 4 -25.17 -2.32 4.55
C SER A 4 -25.17 -2.81 3.81
N ARG A 5 -25.31 -3.07 3.74
CA ARG A 5 -25.03 -3.39 3.13
C ARG A 5 -25.30 -3.91 1.98
N HIS A 6 -25.91 -4.23 1.29
CA HIS A 6 -26.12 -4.52 0.22
C HIS A 6 -25.75 -4.19 -0.88
N PRO A 7 -26.42 -4.39 -1.52
CA PRO A 7 -25.68 -3.84 -2.64
C PRO A 7 -24.47 -3.11 -2.15
N ASP A 8 -24.46 -2.86 -0.96
CA ASP A 8 -23.36 -2.22 -0.27
C ASP A 8 -22.07 -2.98 -0.45
N ASN A 9 -22.18 -4.25 -0.77
CA ASN A 9 -21.02 -5.08 -1.00
C ASN A 9 -20.24 -4.65 -2.22
N ILE A 10 -20.92 -4.05 -3.20
CA ILE A 10 -20.24 -3.53 -4.37
C ILE A 10 -19.25 -2.46 -3.95
N PHE A 11 -19.65 -1.63 -3.02
CA PHE A 11 -18.78 -0.58 -2.51
C PHE A 11 -17.53 -1.16 -1.86
N LEU A 12 -17.72 -2.20 -1.06
CA LEU A 12 -16.57 -2.87 -0.41
C LEU A 12 -15.65 -3.50 -1.44
N LEU A 13 -16.23 -4.05 -2.52
CA LEU A 13 -15.42 -4.66 -3.58
C LEU A 13 -14.58 -3.63 -4.32
N MET A 14 -14.92 -2.36 -4.20
CA MET A 14 -14.18 -1.29 -4.87
C MET A 14 -13.17 -0.62 -3.94
N SER A 15 -13.03 -1.10 -2.72
CA SER A 15 -12.03 -0.57 -1.81
C SER A 15 -10.63 -0.84 -2.34
N TYR A 16 -9.77 0.13 -2.13
CA TYR A 16 -8.37 0.03 -2.51
C TYR A 16 -7.50 0.41 -1.32
N PHE A 17 -6.26 0.00 -1.35
CA PHE A 17 -5.33 0.25 -0.25
C PHE A 17 -4.06 0.90 -0.77
N VAL A 18 -3.53 1.81 0.03
CA VAL A 18 -2.17 2.30 -0.15
C VAL A 18 -1.32 1.55 0.86
N TYR A 19 -0.15 1.11 0.45
CA TYR A 19 0.71 0.33 1.33
C TYR A 19 2.15 0.78 1.21
N ILE A 20 2.91 0.51 2.26
CA ILE A 20 4.34 0.79 2.28
C ILE A 20 5.04 -0.50 2.65
N LEU A 21 5.97 -0.92 1.79
CA LEU A 21 6.82 -2.07 2.03
C LEU A 21 8.22 -1.58 2.36
N GLN A 22 8.93 -2.35 3.17
CA GLN A 22 10.35 -2.09 3.41
C GLN A 22 11.16 -3.30 3.01
N SER A 23 12.17 -3.07 2.19
CA SER A 23 13.09 -4.14 1.80
C SER A 23 13.94 -4.56 2.99
N LEU A 24 14.04 -5.86 3.21
CA LEU A 24 14.92 -6.39 4.23
C LEU A 24 16.36 -6.45 3.75
N LYS A 25 16.56 -6.22 2.46
CA LYS A 25 17.89 -6.24 1.85
C LYS A 25 18.57 -4.88 1.90
N ASP A 26 17.86 -3.83 1.46
CA ASP A 26 18.45 -2.48 1.39
C ASP A 26 17.79 -1.48 2.34
N HIS A 27 16.76 -1.91 3.07
CA HIS A 27 16.00 -1.12 4.05
C HIS A 27 15.26 0.08 3.45
N LYS A 28 15.24 0.19 2.15
CA LYS A 28 14.51 1.25 1.48
C LYS A 28 13.04 0.87 1.33
N TYR A 29 12.22 1.86 1.05
CA TYR A 29 10.77 1.70 1.03
C TYR A 29 10.23 1.61 -0.40
N TYR A 30 9.09 0.94 -0.52
CA TYR A 30 8.31 0.93 -1.74
C TYR A 30 6.87 1.29 -1.39
N ILE A 31 6.30 2.27 -2.09
CA ILE A 31 4.95 2.74 -1.84
C ILE A 31 4.10 2.38 -3.05
N GLY A 32 2.97 1.75 -2.81
CA GLY A 32 2.10 1.36 -3.90
C GLY A 32 0.64 1.33 -3.49
N SER A 33 -0.21 0.89 -4.39
CA SER A 33 -1.62 0.71 -4.11
C SER A 33 -2.12 -0.56 -4.76
N SER A 34 -3.16 -1.16 -4.16
CA SER A 34 -3.70 -2.42 -4.64
C SER A 34 -5.04 -2.69 -3.99
N ALA A 35 -5.85 -3.51 -4.66
CA ALA A 35 -7.10 -3.98 -4.07
C ALA A 35 -6.85 -5.04 -3.00
N ASP A 36 -5.70 -5.70 -3.03
CA ASP A 36 -5.37 -6.75 -2.07
C ASP A 36 -3.90 -6.65 -1.69
N VAL A 37 -3.65 -6.12 -0.49
CA VAL A 37 -2.29 -5.83 -0.03
C VAL A 37 -1.46 -7.10 0.15
N HIS A 38 -2.09 -8.16 0.69
CA HIS A 38 -1.35 -9.39 0.95
C HIS A 38 -0.95 -10.09 -0.35
N LYS A 39 -1.83 -10.12 -1.32
CA LYS A 39 -1.48 -10.67 -2.64
C LYS A 39 -0.38 -9.86 -3.29
N ARG A 40 -0.42 -8.56 -3.12
CA ARG A 40 0.60 -7.69 -3.72
C ARG A 40 1.94 -7.87 -3.05
N LEU A 41 1.95 -8.07 -1.72
CA LEU A 41 3.19 -8.38 -1.01
C LEU A 41 3.79 -9.69 -1.53
N ASP A 42 2.95 -10.72 -1.70
CA ASP A 42 3.40 -11.99 -2.24
C ASP A 42 3.95 -11.83 -3.65
N TYR A 43 3.31 -10.98 -4.46
CA TYR A 43 3.74 -10.70 -5.82
C TYR A 43 5.15 -10.10 -5.82
N HIS A 44 5.39 -9.10 -4.94
CA HIS A 44 6.71 -8.50 -4.83
C HIS A 44 7.74 -9.52 -4.36
N ASN A 45 7.40 -10.29 -3.34
CA ASN A 45 8.34 -11.25 -2.77
C ASN A 45 8.61 -12.44 -3.69
N ALA A 46 7.71 -12.70 -4.64
CA ALA A 46 7.96 -13.71 -5.67
C ALA A 46 8.87 -13.19 -6.78
N GLY A 47 9.29 -11.92 -6.70
CA GLY A 47 10.19 -11.35 -7.69
C GLY A 47 9.53 -11.03 -9.02
N LYS A 48 8.21 -10.87 -9.03
CA LYS A 48 7.48 -10.65 -10.27
C LYS A 48 7.44 -9.20 -10.72
N GLN A 49 7.72 -8.28 -9.83
CA GLN A 49 7.77 -6.86 -10.15
C GLN A 49 9.20 -6.52 -10.54
N ARG A 50 9.39 -6.10 -11.79
CA ARG A 50 10.72 -5.86 -12.33
C ARG A 50 11.54 -4.87 -11.48
N SER A 51 10.91 -3.79 -11.05
CA SER A 51 11.63 -2.75 -10.32
C SER A 51 11.99 -3.13 -8.87
N THR A 52 11.39 -4.18 -8.34
CA THR A 52 11.61 -4.56 -6.94
C THR A 52 12.21 -5.95 -6.75
N LYS A 53 12.31 -6.73 -7.81
CA LYS A 53 12.72 -8.14 -7.65
C LYS A 53 14.10 -8.33 -7.03
N TYR A 54 14.98 -7.38 -7.23
CA TYR A 54 16.35 -7.47 -6.68
C TYR A 54 16.44 -6.90 -5.28
N ARG A 55 15.34 -6.41 -4.74
CA ARG A 55 15.28 -5.84 -3.40
C ARG A 55 14.52 -6.70 -2.43
N THR A 56 14.09 -7.88 -2.85
CA THR A 56 13.36 -8.81 -1.99
C THR A 56 14.27 -9.41 -0.95
N PRO A 57 13.73 -9.84 0.20
CA PRO A 57 12.32 -9.83 0.52
C PRO A 57 11.86 -8.51 1.12
N PHE A 58 10.55 -8.28 1.05
CA PHE A 58 9.92 -7.09 1.61
C PHE A 58 9.01 -7.48 2.76
N LYS A 59 8.84 -6.57 3.70
CA LYS A 59 7.82 -6.70 4.72
C LYS A 59 6.85 -5.53 4.60
N LEU A 60 5.59 -5.79 4.96
CA LEU A 60 4.56 -4.76 4.98
C LEU A 60 4.68 -3.99 6.29
N ILE A 61 4.90 -2.67 6.21
CA ILE A 61 5.06 -1.86 7.42
C ILE A 61 3.91 -0.88 7.63
N TYR A 62 3.08 -0.67 6.62
CA TYR A 62 1.97 0.26 6.73
C TYR A 62 0.97 0.02 5.61
N PHE A 63 -0.32 0.17 5.92
CA PHE A 63 -1.34 0.24 4.88
C PHE A 63 -2.52 1.04 5.38
N GLU A 64 -3.28 1.61 4.46
CA GLU A 64 -4.52 2.30 4.79
C GLU A 64 -5.53 2.06 3.68
N GLU A 65 -6.79 1.99 4.07
CA GLU A 65 -7.87 1.74 3.14
C GLU A 65 -8.39 3.05 2.56
N CYS A 66 -8.64 3.04 1.26
CA CYS A 66 -9.25 4.16 0.55
C CYS A 66 -10.54 3.68 -0.08
N ILE A 67 -11.47 4.62 -0.32
CA ILE A 67 -12.79 4.25 -0.82
C ILE A 67 -12.80 3.94 -2.32
N SER A 68 -11.73 4.29 -3.04
CA SER A 68 -11.68 4.03 -4.46
C SER A 68 -10.23 3.94 -4.92
N LYS A 69 -10.05 3.43 -6.14
CA LYS A 69 -8.74 3.35 -6.76
C LYS A 69 -8.15 4.75 -6.96
N ILE A 70 -8.97 5.70 -7.37
CA ILE A 70 -8.52 7.07 -7.62
C ILE A 70 -8.00 7.69 -6.33
N GLU A 71 -8.75 7.52 -5.24
CA GLU A 71 -8.33 8.04 -3.95
C GLU A 71 -7.00 7.41 -3.52
N ALA A 72 -6.89 6.11 -3.71
CA ALA A 72 -5.65 5.41 -3.36
C ALA A 72 -4.46 5.92 -4.17
N LEU A 73 -4.64 6.12 -5.47
CA LEU A 73 -3.58 6.64 -6.31
C LEU A 73 -3.17 8.04 -5.89
N ASN A 74 -4.13 8.88 -5.52
CA ASN A 74 -3.83 10.22 -5.04
C ASN A 74 -3.06 10.18 -3.73
N ARG A 75 -3.46 9.28 -2.83
CA ARG A 75 -2.79 9.13 -1.54
C ARG A 75 -1.39 8.59 -1.72
N GLU A 76 -1.23 7.60 -2.60
CA GLU A 76 0.09 7.06 -2.93
C GLU A 76 1.03 8.18 -3.40
N LYS A 77 0.54 9.02 -4.29
CA LYS A 77 1.31 10.14 -4.81
C LYS A 77 1.70 11.12 -3.70
N GLN A 78 0.76 11.39 -2.80
CA GLN A 78 1.02 12.27 -1.68
C GLN A 78 2.13 11.73 -0.79
N ILE A 79 2.05 10.44 -0.46
CA ILE A 79 3.05 9.81 0.40
C ILE A 79 4.41 9.77 -0.26
N LYS A 80 4.45 9.48 -1.56
CA LYS A 80 5.70 9.53 -2.30
C LYS A 80 6.30 10.94 -2.29
N GLY A 81 5.44 11.94 -2.27
CA GLY A 81 5.88 13.34 -2.21
C GLY A 81 6.52 13.72 -0.89
N PHE A 82 6.32 12.94 0.16
CA PHE A 82 6.99 13.18 1.45
C PHE A 82 8.48 12.91 1.37
N LYS A 83 8.92 12.10 0.42
CA LYS A 83 10.33 11.78 0.16
C LYS A 83 11.10 11.31 1.39
N GLY A 84 10.42 10.55 2.24
CA GLY A 84 11.06 10.00 3.44
C GLY A 84 11.30 11.01 4.55
N GLY A 85 10.73 12.21 4.46
CA GLY A 85 10.93 13.26 5.47
C GLY A 85 10.07 13.05 6.72
N GLU A 86 9.90 14.14 7.49
CA GLU A 86 9.18 14.07 8.76
C GLU A 86 7.77 13.53 8.65
N ALA A 87 7.04 13.95 7.61
CA ALA A 87 5.66 13.49 7.44
C ALA A 87 5.62 11.97 7.20
N PHE A 88 6.58 11.46 6.44
CA PHE A 88 6.67 10.02 6.19
C PHE A 88 7.00 9.27 7.47
N LYS A 89 7.96 9.76 8.23
CA LYS A 89 8.36 9.13 9.49
C LYS A 89 7.22 9.08 10.48
N LYS A 90 6.46 10.18 10.58
CA LYS A 90 5.29 10.20 11.46
C LYS A 90 4.25 9.20 11.02
N LEU A 91 4.05 9.07 9.71
CA LEU A 91 3.07 8.14 9.18
C LEU A 91 3.38 6.70 9.59
N ILE A 92 4.60 6.26 9.35
CA ILE A 92 4.96 4.87 9.64
C ILE A 92 5.16 4.61 11.13
N ASN A 93 5.54 5.61 11.91
CA ASN A 93 5.76 5.43 13.35
C ASN A 93 4.46 5.42 14.15
N ASN A 94 3.39 5.98 13.61
CA ASN A 94 2.09 6.00 14.28
C ASN A 94 1.19 4.86 13.87
N TYR A 95 1.70 3.95 13.10
CA TYR A 95 0.93 2.79 12.62
C TYR A 95 1.01 1.62 13.62
#